data_4f4399f9ab2aec88d723a6d816cbe284
#
_entry.id   4f4399f9ab2aec88d723a6d816cbe284
#
_cell.length_a   1.000
_cell.length_b   1.000
_cell.length_c   1.000
_cell.angle_alpha   90.00
_cell.angle_beta   90.00
_cell.angle_gamma   90.00
#
_symmetry.space_group_name_H-M   'P 1'
#
loop_
_entity.id
_entity.type
_entity.pdbx_description
1 polymer ?
#
loop_
_entity_poly.entity_id
_entity_poly.type
_entity_poly.pdbx_seq_one_letter_code
_entity_poly.pdbx_strand_id
1 'polypeptide(L)'
;MRAPGKPRNRPAAWQPVDDPDGLFSTGTPDFDRLLGGGFRRGSLALFGIDETVGLEDLDLLLFPTYLNFLYHSRGVLAVLPSRDSPHAFRGRLTRFATRRRFDSRVRVIDYIGEDEGLSYVVNIRTTQDEPRPRASKQKERQVAIGQVVEAERAVQGGRKNPFIELHAFEVFDTLMGTEKALKMFYYGIKRIRNIGNLGLGLLGPGLGCSAGVRRMSDTEFALHREDVGLIVRGVRPAFPGYVVTEDRVAGAPHVVFVPRPS
;
A
#
# COMPACT_ATOMS: atom_id res chain seq x y z
N MET A 1 -18.31 -45.11 15.33
CA MET A 1 -18.36 -43.81 16.05
C MET A 1 -17.26 -42.90 15.48
N ARG A 2 -17.62 -41.82 14.77
CA ARG A 2 -16.66 -40.80 14.34
C ARG A 2 -16.47 -39.82 15.49
N ALA A 3 -15.22 -39.56 15.87
CA ALA A 3 -14.90 -38.55 16.87
C ALA A 3 -15.41 -37.16 16.42
N PRO A 4 -15.98 -36.35 17.32
CA PRO A 4 -16.41 -35.01 16.99
C PRO A 4 -15.19 -34.17 16.58
N GLY A 5 -15.23 -33.65 15.33
CA GLY A 5 -14.18 -32.82 14.80
C GLY A 5 -13.98 -31.59 15.69
N LYS A 6 -12.73 -31.30 16.07
CA LYS A 6 -12.38 -30.08 16.79
C LYS A 6 -12.98 -28.87 16.06
N PRO A 7 -13.63 -27.93 16.77
CA PRO A 7 -14.15 -26.72 16.16
C PRO A 7 -12.99 -26.02 15.46
N ARG A 8 -13.08 -25.82 14.15
CA ARG A 8 -12.19 -24.97 13.40
C ARG A 8 -12.40 -23.56 13.93
N ASN A 9 -11.51 -23.08 14.78
CA ASN A 9 -11.46 -21.67 15.15
C ASN A 9 -11.30 -20.87 13.85
N ARG A 10 -12.41 -20.39 13.30
CA ARG A 10 -12.36 -19.37 12.26
C ARG A 10 -11.80 -18.13 12.92
N PRO A 11 -10.70 -17.55 12.38
CA PRO A 11 -10.27 -16.26 12.88
C PRO A 11 -11.45 -15.30 12.86
N ALA A 12 -11.57 -14.49 13.90
CA ALA A 12 -12.63 -13.49 13.96
C ALA A 12 -12.57 -12.64 12.69
N ALA A 13 -13.72 -12.44 12.06
CA ALA A 13 -13.78 -11.68 10.82
C ALA A 13 -13.38 -10.24 11.12
N TRP A 14 -12.48 -9.67 10.29
CA TRP A 14 -12.17 -8.24 10.32
C TRP A 14 -13.44 -7.42 10.25
N GLN A 15 -13.59 -6.44 11.15
CA GLN A 15 -14.71 -5.51 11.12
C GLN A 15 -14.26 -4.18 10.53
N PRO A 16 -14.90 -3.71 9.45
CA PRO A 16 -14.53 -2.43 8.85
C PRO A 16 -14.91 -1.27 9.78
N VAL A 17 -14.10 -0.23 9.72
CA VAL A 17 -14.36 1.07 10.35
C VAL A 17 -14.96 1.99 9.31
N ASP A 18 -16.05 2.68 9.64
CA ASP A 18 -16.71 3.61 8.72
C ASP A 18 -15.82 4.82 8.40
N ASP A 19 -15.91 5.28 7.18
CA ASP A 19 -15.19 6.48 6.75
C ASP A 19 -15.90 7.74 7.26
N PRO A 20 -15.19 8.69 7.88
CA PRO A 20 -15.72 10.02 8.10
C PRO A 20 -15.90 10.80 6.78
N ASP A 21 -16.73 11.84 6.81
CA ASP A 21 -16.97 12.67 5.62
C ASP A 21 -15.68 13.25 5.03
N GLY A 22 -15.46 12.99 3.74
CA GLY A 22 -14.30 13.47 3.01
C GLY A 22 -12.97 12.75 3.32
N LEU A 23 -13.00 11.74 4.21
CA LEU A 23 -11.82 10.99 4.62
C LEU A 23 -11.94 9.50 4.25
N PHE A 24 -10.84 8.79 4.41
CA PHE A 24 -10.77 7.34 4.44
C PHE A 24 -10.25 6.92 5.81
N SER A 25 -11.01 6.09 6.51
CA SER A 25 -10.49 5.48 7.74
C SER A 25 -9.29 4.58 7.42
N THR A 26 -8.29 4.64 8.29
CA THR A 26 -7.13 3.74 8.26
C THR A 26 -7.49 2.29 8.64
N GLY A 27 -8.71 2.05 9.10
CA GLY A 27 -9.12 0.78 9.70
C GLY A 27 -8.61 0.59 11.12
N THR A 28 -7.94 1.60 11.69
CA THR A 28 -7.41 1.62 13.05
C THR A 28 -7.88 2.89 13.75
N PRO A 29 -8.87 2.81 14.67
CA PRO A 29 -9.46 4.00 15.31
C PRO A 29 -8.45 4.92 16.01
N ASP A 30 -7.40 4.34 16.60
CA ASP A 30 -6.34 5.13 17.24
C ASP A 30 -5.55 5.93 16.21
N PHE A 31 -5.21 5.33 15.08
CA PHE A 31 -4.50 6.02 14.02
C PHE A 31 -5.38 7.08 13.35
N ASP A 32 -6.66 6.78 13.13
CA ASP A 32 -7.62 7.76 12.65
C ASP A 32 -7.69 8.99 13.57
N ARG A 33 -7.70 8.78 14.89
CA ARG A 33 -7.70 9.87 15.87
C ARG A 33 -6.43 10.75 15.76
N LEU A 34 -5.25 10.14 15.56
CA LEU A 34 -3.99 10.88 15.36
C LEU A 34 -4.00 11.71 14.07
N LEU A 35 -4.75 11.26 13.06
CA LEU A 35 -4.89 11.91 11.76
C LEU A 35 -6.06 12.92 11.70
N GLY A 36 -6.83 13.07 12.78
CA GLY A 36 -8.03 13.89 12.76
C GLY A 36 -9.20 13.27 11.99
N GLY A 37 -9.27 11.93 11.95
CA GLY A 37 -10.36 11.15 11.35
C GLY A 37 -9.93 10.19 10.22
N GLY A 38 -8.68 10.22 9.80
CA GLY A 38 -8.16 9.35 8.74
C GLY A 38 -7.46 10.09 7.61
N PHE A 39 -7.26 9.43 6.48
CA PHE A 39 -6.61 10.02 5.30
C PHE A 39 -7.60 10.84 4.46
N ARG A 40 -7.19 12.02 4.00
CA ARG A 40 -8.01 12.82 3.07
C ARG A 40 -8.20 12.10 1.73
N ARG A 41 -9.40 12.18 1.18
CA ARG A 41 -9.64 11.70 -0.19
C ARG A 41 -8.80 12.49 -1.19
N GLY A 42 -8.19 11.81 -2.15
CA GLY A 42 -7.30 12.41 -3.12
C GLY A 42 -5.96 12.86 -2.55
N SER A 43 -5.46 12.25 -1.47
CA SER A 43 -4.18 12.60 -0.87
C SER A 43 -3.12 11.51 -1.06
N LEU A 44 -1.85 11.91 -0.89
CA LEU A 44 -0.70 11.02 -0.76
C LEU A 44 -0.19 11.03 0.68
N ALA A 45 -0.25 9.88 1.34
CA ALA A 45 0.41 9.64 2.61
C ALA A 45 1.76 8.96 2.37
N LEU A 46 2.83 9.54 2.92
CA LEU A 46 4.19 9.08 2.75
C LEU A 46 4.72 8.47 4.04
N PHE A 47 5.27 7.28 3.95
CA PHE A 47 5.92 6.55 5.04
C PHE A 47 7.42 6.50 4.78
N GLY A 48 8.18 7.36 5.46
CA GLY A 48 9.64 7.33 5.48
C GLY A 48 10.10 6.17 6.36
N ILE A 49 10.75 5.19 5.74
CA ILE A 49 11.15 3.93 6.35
C ILE A 49 12.66 3.96 6.53
N ASP A 50 13.16 3.66 7.71
CA ASP A 50 14.58 3.41 7.89
C ASP A 50 14.96 1.93 7.70
N GLU A 51 16.23 1.60 7.85
CA GLU A 51 16.77 0.26 7.61
C GLU A 51 16.29 -0.77 8.65
N THR A 52 15.76 -0.33 9.79
CA THR A 52 15.30 -1.20 10.89
C THR A 52 13.89 -1.73 10.67
N VAL A 53 13.10 -1.10 9.79
CA VAL A 53 11.69 -1.44 9.55
C VAL A 53 11.58 -2.63 8.60
N GLY A 54 10.96 -3.72 9.08
CA GLY A 54 10.69 -4.93 8.31
C GLY A 54 9.38 -4.89 7.51
N LEU A 55 9.16 -5.92 6.68
CA LEU A 55 7.87 -6.07 5.98
C LEU A 55 6.72 -6.32 6.96
N GLU A 56 6.98 -7.04 8.06
CA GLU A 56 5.97 -7.32 9.09
C GLU A 56 5.52 -6.04 9.79
N ASP A 57 6.43 -5.08 9.99
CA ASP A 57 6.11 -3.77 10.56
C ASP A 57 5.22 -2.96 9.62
N LEU A 58 5.50 -3.01 8.32
CA LEU A 58 4.65 -2.37 7.30
C LEU A 58 3.28 -3.02 7.22
N ASP A 59 3.21 -4.35 7.29
CA ASP A 59 1.96 -5.08 7.31
C ASP A 59 1.13 -4.70 8.55
N LEU A 60 1.76 -4.65 9.74
CA LEU A 60 1.10 -4.23 10.97
C LEU A 60 0.44 -2.87 10.84
N LEU A 61 1.12 -1.90 10.22
CA LEU A 61 0.63 -0.54 10.07
C LEU A 61 -0.38 -0.37 8.92
N LEU A 62 -0.15 -1.02 7.77
CA LEU A 62 -0.89 -0.73 6.54
C LEU A 62 -2.01 -1.72 6.23
N PHE A 63 -1.92 -2.97 6.71
CA PHE A 63 -2.96 -3.97 6.45
C PHE A 63 -4.35 -3.58 6.96
N PRO A 64 -4.50 -2.93 8.13
CA PRO A 64 -5.79 -2.39 8.52
C PRO A 64 -6.42 -1.50 7.45
N THR A 65 -5.63 -0.61 6.85
CA THR A 65 -6.10 0.28 5.77
C THR A 65 -6.49 -0.50 4.51
N TYR A 66 -5.68 -1.47 4.08
CA TYR A 66 -6.03 -2.32 2.93
C TYR A 66 -7.30 -3.12 3.18
N LEU A 67 -7.42 -3.73 4.36
CA LEU A 67 -8.59 -4.49 4.76
C LEU A 67 -9.84 -3.59 4.79
N ASN A 68 -9.73 -2.39 5.36
CA ASN A 68 -10.83 -1.44 5.41
C ASN A 68 -11.33 -1.09 4.01
N PHE A 69 -10.43 -0.81 3.08
CA PHE A 69 -10.79 -0.58 1.67
C PHE A 69 -11.47 -1.79 1.05
N LEU A 70 -10.89 -2.98 1.21
CA LEU A 70 -11.46 -4.22 0.65
C LEU A 70 -12.85 -4.53 1.21
N TYR A 71 -13.09 -4.27 2.50
CA TYR A 71 -14.39 -4.50 3.14
C TYR A 71 -15.44 -3.46 2.71
N HIS A 72 -15.03 -2.24 2.38
CA HIS A 72 -15.87 -1.23 1.73
C HIS A 72 -16.00 -1.43 0.20
N SER A 73 -15.65 -2.61 -0.32
CA SER A 73 -15.70 -2.96 -1.75
C SER A 73 -14.86 -2.04 -2.64
N ARG A 74 -13.77 -1.50 -2.10
CA ARG A 74 -12.75 -0.74 -2.83
C ARG A 74 -11.55 -1.63 -3.12
N GLY A 75 -10.67 -1.21 -4.01
CA GLY A 75 -9.52 -1.99 -4.41
C GLY A 75 -8.18 -1.49 -3.88
N VAL A 76 -7.14 -2.28 -4.17
CA VAL A 76 -5.74 -1.94 -3.93
C VAL A 76 -4.94 -2.24 -5.20
N LEU A 77 -4.25 -1.23 -5.71
CA LEU A 77 -3.25 -1.36 -6.77
C LEU A 77 -1.89 -1.11 -6.14
N ALA A 78 -1.01 -2.11 -6.18
CA ALA A 78 0.24 -2.08 -5.44
C ALA A 78 1.47 -2.26 -6.33
N VAL A 79 2.47 -1.41 -6.14
CA VAL A 79 3.86 -1.67 -6.49
C VAL A 79 4.58 -1.97 -5.18
N LEU A 80 4.94 -3.23 -4.99
CA LEU A 80 5.54 -3.71 -3.73
C LEU A 80 7.02 -3.32 -3.62
N PRO A 81 7.56 -3.25 -2.39
CA PRO A 81 9.00 -3.16 -2.17
C PRO A 81 9.75 -4.31 -2.87
N SER A 82 10.97 -4.05 -3.34
CA SER A 82 11.80 -5.05 -4.04
C SER A 82 12.09 -6.31 -3.23
N ARG A 83 12.03 -6.21 -1.89
CA ARG A 83 12.19 -7.33 -0.94
C ARG A 83 10.91 -8.13 -0.69
N ASP A 84 9.77 -7.75 -1.31
CA ASP A 84 8.49 -8.45 -1.18
C ASP A 84 8.08 -9.08 -2.52
N SER A 85 7.29 -10.15 -2.47
CA SER A 85 6.75 -10.78 -3.67
C SER A 85 5.23 -10.73 -3.67
N PRO A 86 4.59 -10.69 -4.87
CA PRO A 86 3.15 -10.77 -5.01
C PRO A 86 2.53 -11.98 -4.28
N HIS A 87 3.20 -13.13 -4.34
CA HIS A 87 2.74 -14.35 -3.67
C HIS A 87 2.77 -14.21 -2.14
N ALA A 88 3.87 -13.69 -1.57
CA ALA A 88 4.01 -13.48 -0.14
C ALA A 88 3.01 -12.43 0.37
N PHE A 89 2.88 -11.30 -0.32
CA PHE A 89 1.90 -10.27 -0.01
C PHE A 89 0.46 -10.82 0.01
N ARG A 90 0.07 -11.60 -1.02
CA ARG A 90 -1.23 -12.27 -1.04
C ARG A 90 -1.40 -13.23 0.13
N GLY A 91 -0.39 -14.05 0.42
CA GLY A 91 -0.39 -15.01 1.53
C GLY A 91 -0.64 -14.32 2.88
N ARG A 92 0.02 -13.19 3.12
CA ARG A 92 -0.14 -12.40 4.36
C ARG A 92 -1.51 -11.73 4.45
N LEU A 93 -1.96 -11.03 3.41
CA LEU A 93 -3.23 -10.31 3.42
C LEU A 93 -4.46 -11.26 3.46
N THR A 94 -4.37 -12.44 2.84
CA THR A 94 -5.47 -13.43 2.86
C THR A 94 -5.61 -14.19 4.18
N ARG A 95 -4.77 -13.93 5.17
CA ARG A 95 -5.02 -14.36 6.55
C ARG A 95 -6.26 -13.64 7.14
N PHE A 96 -6.55 -12.42 6.69
CA PHE A 96 -7.61 -11.56 7.22
C PHE A 96 -8.73 -11.25 6.20
N ALA A 97 -8.43 -11.35 4.90
CA ALA A 97 -9.41 -11.22 3.82
C ALA A 97 -9.64 -12.57 3.13
N THR A 98 -10.83 -12.78 2.56
CA THR A 98 -11.06 -13.98 1.75
C THR A 98 -10.27 -13.91 0.45
N ARG A 99 -9.79 -15.07 -0.04
CA ARG A 99 -9.10 -15.16 -1.35
C ARG A 99 -9.93 -14.52 -2.47
N ARG A 100 -11.25 -14.79 -2.50
CA ARG A 100 -12.16 -14.20 -3.50
C ARG A 100 -12.13 -12.68 -3.47
N ARG A 101 -12.12 -12.07 -2.27
CA ARG A 101 -12.08 -10.60 -2.12
C ARG A 101 -10.74 -10.03 -2.59
N PHE A 102 -9.64 -10.70 -2.23
CA PHE A 102 -8.31 -10.35 -2.74
C PHE A 102 -8.26 -10.42 -4.26
N ASP A 103 -8.55 -11.58 -4.84
CA ASP A 103 -8.41 -11.84 -6.29
C ASP A 103 -9.29 -10.92 -7.13
N SER A 104 -10.43 -10.45 -6.59
CA SER A 104 -11.35 -9.54 -7.30
C SER A 104 -10.99 -8.06 -7.17
N ARG A 105 -10.18 -7.66 -6.17
CA ARG A 105 -10.00 -6.24 -5.83
C ARG A 105 -8.55 -5.81 -5.64
N VAL A 106 -7.59 -6.73 -5.67
CA VAL A 106 -6.17 -6.41 -5.56
C VAL A 106 -5.48 -6.69 -6.88
N ARG A 107 -4.62 -5.78 -7.30
CA ARG A 107 -3.67 -5.99 -8.40
C ARG A 107 -2.30 -5.55 -7.93
N VAL A 108 -1.31 -6.37 -8.22
CA VAL A 108 0.10 -6.05 -7.99
C VAL A 108 0.74 -5.80 -9.35
N ILE A 109 1.37 -4.65 -9.49
CA ILE A 109 2.17 -4.32 -10.67
C ILE A 109 3.58 -4.81 -10.38
N ASP A 110 4.02 -5.78 -11.17
CA ASP A 110 5.38 -6.30 -11.14
C ASP A 110 6.18 -5.76 -12.34
N TYR A 111 7.16 -4.92 -12.05
CA TYR A 111 8.08 -4.34 -13.04
C TYR A 111 9.31 -5.24 -13.28
N ILE A 112 9.55 -6.22 -12.43
CA ILE A 112 10.69 -7.14 -12.51
C ILE A 112 10.33 -8.36 -13.36
N GLY A 113 9.05 -8.76 -13.33
CA GLY A 113 8.48 -9.79 -14.21
C GLY A 113 8.80 -11.22 -13.79
N GLU A 114 9.04 -11.45 -12.48
CA GLU A 114 9.35 -12.79 -11.96
C GLU A 114 8.12 -13.67 -11.73
N ASP A 115 6.96 -13.07 -11.44
CA ASP A 115 5.72 -13.78 -11.11
C ASP A 115 4.77 -13.91 -12.32
N GLU A 116 5.09 -14.80 -13.25
CA GLU A 116 4.26 -15.07 -14.42
C GLU A 116 3.04 -15.95 -14.08
N GLY A 117 1.88 -15.62 -14.66
CA GLY A 117 0.67 -16.45 -14.61
C GLY A 117 -0.26 -16.27 -13.43
N LEU A 118 0.04 -15.38 -12.50
CA LEU A 118 -0.86 -15.05 -11.39
C LEU A 118 -1.92 -14.03 -11.84
N SER A 119 -3.20 -14.36 -11.71
CA SER A 119 -4.33 -13.53 -12.21
C SER A 119 -4.44 -12.14 -11.58
N TYR A 120 -3.80 -11.92 -10.43
CA TYR A 120 -3.76 -10.65 -9.71
C TYR A 120 -2.44 -9.89 -9.93
N VAL A 121 -1.50 -10.44 -10.70
CA VAL A 121 -0.23 -9.78 -11.05
C VAL A 121 -0.29 -9.24 -12.47
N VAL A 122 0.15 -8.01 -12.64
CA VAL A 122 0.29 -7.33 -13.91
C VAL A 122 1.77 -7.11 -14.18
N ASN A 123 2.33 -7.95 -15.04
CA ASN A 123 3.75 -7.85 -15.40
C ASN A 123 3.96 -6.74 -16.43
N ILE A 124 4.75 -5.74 -16.05
CA ILE A 124 5.16 -4.64 -16.92
C ILE A 124 6.66 -4.77 -17.19
N ARG A 125 7.02 -5.45 -18.27
CA ARG A 125 8.42 -5.56 -18.68
C ARG A 125 8.92 -4.22 -19.23
N THR A 126 9.82 -3.57 -18.51
CA THR A 126 10.55 -2.40 -19.00
C THR A 126 11.87 -2.86 -19.60
N THR A 127 11.91 -3.02 -20.92
CA THR A 127 13.17 -3.33 -21.62
C THR A 127 14.00 -2.05 -21.75
N GLN A 128 14.69 -1.63 -20.68
CA GLN A 128 15.43 -0.36 -20.68
C GLN A 128 16.82 -0.45 -21.37
N ASP A 129 17.43 -1.64 -21.44
CA ASP A 129 18.85 -1.77 -21.77
C ASP A 129 19.17 -2.21 -23.22
N GLU A 130 18.17 -2.52 -24.03
CA GLU A 130 18.43 -2.87 -25.42
C GLU A 130 18.30 -1.65 -26.35
N PRO A 131 19.28 -1.43 -27.24
CA PRO A 131 19.18 -0.41 -28.28
C PRO A 131 18.12 -0.82 -29.31
N ARG A 132 16.90 -0.31 -29.15
CA ARG A 132 15.76 -0.60 -30.04
C ARG A 132 15.28 0.65 -30.77
N PRO A 133 14.68 0.51 -31.96
CA PRO A 133 14.11 1.61 -32.70
C PRO A 133 13.08 2.39 -31.86
N ARG A 134 12.98 3.73 -32.03
CA ARG A 134 12.04 4.59 -31.28
C ARG A 134 10.58 4.14 -31.39
N ALA A 135 10.16 3.64 -32.57
CA ALA A 135 8.82 3.14 -32.80
C ALA A 135 8.47 1.90 -31.93
N SER A 136 9.42 1.00 -31.71
CA SER A 136 9.26 -0.18 -30.83
C SER A 136 9.10 0.24 -29.37
N LYS A 137 9.94 1.16 -28.89
CA LYS A 137 9.84 1.71 -27.51
C LYS A 137 8.51 2.44 -27.27
N GLN A 138 7.97 3.13 -28.27
CA GLN A 138 6.67 3.80 -28.15
C GLN A 138 5.52 2.79 -28.06
N LYS A 139 5.56 1.71 -28.84
CA LYS A 139 4.57 0.62 -28.79
C LYS A 139 4.57 -0.10 -27.44
N GLU A 140 5.76 -0.47 -26.94
CA GLU A 140 5.91 -1.09 -25.62
C GLU A 140 5.37 -0.21 -24.49
N ARG A 141 5.66 1.09 -24.55
CA ARG A 141 5.12 2.07 -23.58
C ARG A 141 3.59 2.16 -23.63
N GLN A 142 3.00 2.11 -24.82
CA GLN A 142 1.53 2.10 -24.95
C GLN A 142 0.93 0.83 -24.36
N VAL A 143 1.55 -0.33 -24.58
CA VAL A 143 1.12 -1.61 -23.99
C VAL A 143 1.18 -1.55 -22.46
N ALA A 144 2.30 -1.08 -21.90
CA ALA A 144 2.47 -0.93 -20.45
C ALA A 144 1.39 0.00 -19.83
N ILE A 145 1.13 1.14 -20.47
CA ILE A 145 0.06 2.05 -20.04
C ILE A 145 -1.31 1.35 -20.10
N GLY A 146 -1.59 0.61 -21.16
CA GLY A 146 -2.82 -0.16 -21.30
C GLY A 146 -3.02 -1.16 -20.16
N GLN A 147 -1.97 -1.91 -19.81
CA GLN A 147 -1.99 -2.87 -18.70
C GLN A 147 -2.27 -2.21 -17.35
N VAL A 148 -1.65 -1.05 -17.06
CA VAL A 148 -1.94 -0.29 -15.82
C VAL A 148 -3.39 0.17 -15.79
N VAL A 149 -3.91 0.70 -16.89
CA VAL A 149 -5.32 1.14 -16.98
C VAL A 149 -6.30 -0.03 -16.77
N GLU A 150 -5.99 -1.21 -17.30
CA GLU A 150 -6.81 -2.40 -17.09
C GLU A 150 -6.76 -2.86 -15.62
N ALA A 151 -5.58 -2.83 -14.99
CA ALA A 151 -5.43 -3.11 -13.57
C ALA A 151 -6.26 -2.15 -12.70
N GLU A 152 -6.24 -0.85 -13.00
CA GLU A 152 -7.06 0.15 -12.34
C GLU A 152 -8.56 -0.13 -12.48
N ARG A 153 -9.02 -0.44 -13.68
CA ARG A 153 -10.42 -0.81 -13.92
C ARG A 153 -10.83 -2.05 -13.12
N ALA A 154 -9.93 -3.04 -13.05
CA ALA A 154 -10.19 -4.25 -12.29
C ALA A 154 -10.34 -3.97 -10.79
N VAL A 155 -9.48 -3.14 -10.18
CA VAL A 155 -9.58 -2.78 -8.76
C VAL A 155 -10.77 -1.88 -8.46
N GLN A 156 -11.20 -1.04 -9.39
CA GLN A 156 -12.42 -0.22 -9.28
C GLN A 156 -13.71 -1.06 -9.33
N GLY A 157 -13.67 -2.24 -9.94
CA GLY A 157 -14.80 -3.18 -9.97
C GLY A 157 -16.02 -2.68 -10.75
N GLY A 158 -15.82 -2.04 -11.90
CA GLY A 158 -16.87 -1.56 -12.79
C GLY A 158 -17.61 -0.29 -12.31
N ARG A 159 -17.30 0.22 -11.13
CA ARG A 159 -17.75 1.51 -10.59
C ARG A 159 -16.54 2.41 -10.43
N LYS A 160 -16.73 3.74 -10.50
CA LYS A 160 -15.67 4.72 -10.21
C LYS A 160 -15.41 4.80 -8.69
N ASN A 161 -15.18 3.64 -8.05
CA ASN A 161 -14.86 3.60 -6.64
C ASN A 161 -13.40 4.05 -6.44
N PRO A 162 -13.11 4.85 -5.42
CA PRO A 162 -11.74 5.14 -5.04
C PRO A 162 -11.02 3.87 -4.63
N PHE A 163 -9.71 3.82 -4.82
CA PHE A 163 -8.86 2.70 -4.45
C PHE A 163 -7.53 3.19 -3.86
N ILE A 164 -6.78 2.28 -3.25
CA ILE A 164 -5.42 2.56 -2.78
C ILE A 164 -4.45 2.37 -3.94
N GLU A 165 -3.53 3.33 -4.10
CA GLU A 165 -2.34 3.22 -4.94
C GLU A 165 -1.11 3.13 -4.02
N LEU A 166 -0.58 1.92 -3.83
CA LEU A 166 0.66 1.72 -3.07
C LEU A 166 1.87 1.84 -3.99
N HIS A 167 2.83 2.66 -3.61
CA HIS A 167 4.05 2.92 -4.36
C HIS A 167 5.29 2.69 -3.50
N ALA A 168 6.04 1.63 -3.77
CA ALA A 168 7.40 1.49 -3.28
C ALA A 168 8.33 2.33 -4.19
N PHE A 169 8.76 3.50 -3.70
CA PHE A 169 9.51 4.47 -4.51
C PHE A 169 10.87 3.97 -4.96
N GLU A 170 11.49 3.07 -4.22
CA GLU A 170 12.77 2.45 -4.57
C GLU A 170 12.72 1.71 -5.91
N VAL A 171 11.61 1.03 -6.20
CA VAL A 171 11.42 0.29 -7.45
C VAL A 171 11.51 1.22 -8.66
N PHE A 172 10.86 2.36 -8.58
CA PHE A 172 10.85 3.33 -9.69
C PHE A 172 12.18 4.08 -9.81
N ASP A 173 12.79 4.46 -8.66
CA ASP A 173 14.09 5.16 -8.66
C ASP A 173 15.18 4.27 -9.28
N THR A 174 15.17 2.98 -8.94
CA THR A 174 16.07 1.97 -9.51
C THR A 174 15.82 1.72 -10.99
N LEU A 175 14.53 1.54 -11.39
CA LEU A 175 14.21 1.15 -12.77
C LEU A 175 14.37 2.27 -13.79
N MET A 176 14.12 3.51 -13.44
CA MET A 176 14.08 4.60 -14.42
C MET A 176 14.93 5.81 -14.07
N GLY A 177 15.55 5.81 -12.91
CA GLY A 177 16.34 6.92 -12.37
C GLY A 177 15.48 8.05 -11.81
N THR A 178 16.09 8.85 -10.94
CA THR A 178 15.44 9.86 -10.11
C THR A 178 14.56 10.85 -10.87
N GLU A 179 15.08 11.42 -11.97
CA GLU A 179 14.34 12.47 -12.71
C GLU A 179 13.05 11.94 -13.34
N LYS A 180 13.13 10.78 -13.99
CA LYS A 180 11.95 10.16 -14.64
C LYS A 180 10.96 9.67 -13.59
N ALA A 181 11.44 9.09 -12.49
CA ALA A 181 10.60 8.66 -11.37
C ALA A 181 9.82 9.85 -10.80
N LEU A 182 10.48 10.97 -10.50
CA LEU A 182 9.83 12.19 -10.00
C LEU A 182 8.77 12.73 -10.96
N LYS A 183 9.06 12.75 -12.25
CA LYS A 183 8.10 13.19 -13.27
C LYS A 183 6.86 12.29 -13.33
N MET A 184 7.06 10.98 -13.27
CA MET A 184 5.98 10.00 -13.23
C MET A 184 5.13 10.18 -11.97
N PHE A 185 5.74 10.33 -10.79
CA PHE A 185 5.03 10.55 -9.53
C PHE A 185 4.24 11.85 -9.53
N TYR A 186 4.79 12.92 -10.08
CA TYR A 186 4.05 14.18 -10.20
C TYR A 186 2.71 13.99 -10.95
N TYR A 187 2.71 13.27 -12.05
CA TYR A 187 1.48 12.98 -12.79
C TYR A 187 0.57 11.99 -12.06
N GLY A 188 1.15 10.96 -11.42
CA GLY A 188 0.41 9.99 -10.61
C GLY A 188 -0.33 10.67 -9.46
N ILE A 189 0.35 11.52 -8.69
CA ILE A 189 -0.24 12.25 -7.56
C ILE A 189 -1.34 13.22 -8.03
N LYS A 190 -1.12 13.93 -9.14
CA LYS A 190 -2.16 14.76 -9.73
C LYS A 190 -3.41 13.94 -10.09
N ARG A 191 -3.21 12.72 -10.60
CA ARG A 191 -4.30 11.79 -10.90
C ARG A 191 -5.01 11.30 -9.64
N ILE A 192 -4.27 10.90 -8.60
CA ILE A 192 -4.81 10.51 -7.29
C ILE A 192 -5.73 11.60 -6.76
N ARG A 193 -5.29 12.86 -6.80
CA ARG A 193 -6.06 14.03 -6.37
C ARG A 193 -7.34 14.23 -7.18
N ASN A 194 -7.27 14.11 -8.49
CA ASN A 194 -8.41 14.33 -9.39
C ASN A 194 -9.48 13.23 -9.28
N ILE A 195 -9.08 11.99 -9.02
CA ILE A 195 -9.99 10.83 -8.94
C ILE A 195 -10.51 10.65 -7.50
N GLY A 196 -9.81 11.18 -6.51
CA GLY A 196 -10.13 10.99 -5.09
C GLY A 196 -9.62 9.66 -4.52
N ASN A 197 -8.58 9.06 -5.11
CA ASN A 197 -7.92 7.87 -4.60
C ASN A 197 -7.09 8.17 -3.34
N LEU A 198 -6.57 7.12 -2.68
CA LEU A 198 -5.58 7.22 -1.62
C LEU A 198 -4.23 6.74 -2.14
N GLY A 199 -3.25 7.62 -2.22
CA GLY A 199 -1.85 7.24 -2.44
C GLY A 199 -1.17 6.88 -1.12
N LEU A 200 -0.51 5.73 -1.08
CA LEU A 200 0.37 5.33 0.01
C LEU A 200 1.77 5.15 -0.57
N GLY A 201 2.73 5.91 -0.08
CA GLY A 201 4.10 5.90 -0.56
C GLY A 201 5.06 5.33 0.47
N LEU A 202 5.88 4.37 0.08
CA LEU A 202 6.97 3.82 0.90
C LEU A 202 8.29 4.41 0.43
N LEU A 203 8.95 5.17 1.28
CA LEU A 203 10.20 5.87 0.98
C LEU A 203 11.32 5.33 1.83
N GLY A 204 12.17 4.49 1.26
CA GLY A 204 13.38 3.98 1.89
C GLY A 204 14.48 5.04 2.03
N PRO A 205 15.55 4.73 2.78
CA PRO A 205 16.70 5.62 2.94
C PRO A 205 17.47 5.78 1.64
N GLY A 206 18.17 6.90 1.49
CA GLY A 206 19.15 7.13 0.41
C GLY A 206 18.59 7.32 -0.99
N LEU A 207 17.28 7.34 -1.20
CA LEU A 207 16.70 7.52 -2.53
C LEU A 207 16.87 8.95 -3.05
N GLY A 208 17.33 9.11 -4.28
CA GLY A 208 17.51 10.40 -4.92
C GLY A 208 16.22 11.19 -5.08
N CYS A 209 15.08 10.51 -5.28
CA CYS A 209 13.77 11.13 -5.40
C CYS A 209 13.17 11.65 -4.07
N SER A 210 13.76 11.35 -2.91
CA SER A 210 13.21 11.59 -1.57
C SER A 210 12.70 13.01 -1.35
N ALA A 211 13.53 14.02 -1.59
CA ALA A 211 13.16 15.41 -1.35
C ALA A 211 12.00 15.88 -2.24
N GLY A 212 11.92 15.39 -3.48
CA GLY A 212 10.86 15.69 -4.41
C GLY A 212 9.52 15.07 -3.98
N VAL A 213 9.55 13.79 -3.60
CA VAL A 213 8.35 13.05 -3.15
C VAL A 213 7.80 13.63 -1.85
N ARG A 214 8.66 13.96 -0.86
CA ARG A 214 8.26 14.59 0.39
C ARG A 214 7.52 15.93 0.18
N ARG A 215 7.95 16.74 -0.79
CA ARG A 215 7.26 18.00 -1.14
C ARG A 215 5.87 17.77 -1.77
N MET A 216 5.66 16.62 -2.40
CA MET A 216 4.38 16.30 -3.04
C MET A 216 3.39 15.61 -2.09
N SER A 217 3.84 15.09 -0.94
CA SER A 217 2.99 14.39 0.02
C SER A 217 2.10 15.37 0.80
N ASP A 218 0.89 14.92 1.12
CA ASP A 218 -0.07 15.64 1.96
C ASP A 218 0.10 15.27 3.45
N THR A 219 0.48 14.01 3.69
CA THR A 219 0.75 13.47 5.02
C THR A 219 2.09 12.74 4.99
N GLU A 220 2.87 12.85 6.06
CA GLU A 220 4.20 12.23 6.15
C GLU A 220 4.45 11.66 7.54
N PHE A 221 4.95 10.41 7.56
CA PHE A 221 5.34 9.69 8.78
C PHE A 221 6.80 9.28 8.68
N ALA A 222 7.48 9.24 9.82
CA ALA A 222 8.78 8.60 9.98
C ALA A 222 8.59 7.30 10.77
N LEU A 223 9.09 6.21 10.20
CA LEU A 223 9.02 4.87 10.78
C LEU A 223 10.43 4.40 11.12
N HIS A 224 10.59 3.86 12.32
CA HIS A 224 11.80 3.14 12.74
C HIS A 224 11.43 2.07 13.77
N ARG A 225 12.27 1.06 13.91
CA ARG A 225 12.05 0.00 14.88
C ARG A 225 13.02 0.14 16.04
N GLU A 226 12.50 0.04 17.24
CA GLU A 226 13.24 -0.05 18.50
C GLU A 226 12.94 -1.37 19.21
N ASP A 227 13.63 -1.67 20.32
CA ASP A 227 13.39 -2.86 21.12
C ASP A 227 11.94 -2.99 21.59
N VAL A 228 11.28 -1.86 21.81
CA VAL A 228 9.87 -1.78 22.25
C VAL A 228 8.86 -1.99 21.10
N GLY A 229 9.29 -2.03 19.84
CA GLY A 229 8.43 -2.24 18.66
C GLY A 229 8.62 -1.23 17.56
N LEU A 230 7.67 -1.19 16.62
CA LEU A 230 7.61 -0.19 15.55
C LEU A 230 7.22 1.17 16.14
N ILE A 231 8.03 2.20 15.87
CA ILE A 231 7.74 3.58 16.23
C ILE A 231 7.21 4.31 15.00
N VAL A 232 6.06 4.96 15.15
CA VAL A 232 5.47 5.85 14.15
C VAL A 232 5.45 7.27 14.70
N ARG A 233 6.09 8.20 14.00
CA ARG A 233 6.08 9.62 14.32
C ARG A 233 5.47 10.40 13.16
N GLY A 234 4.53 11.29 13.45
CA GLY A 234 4.00 12.23 12.45
C GLY A 234 5.01 13.34 12.16
N VAL A 235 5.33 13.51 10.89
CA VAL A 235 6.10 14.65 10.38
C VAL A 235 5.13 15.72 9.87
N ARG A 236 4.06 15.27 9.20
CA ARG A 236 2.97 16.11 8.73
C ARG A 236 1.65 15.31 8.70
N PRO A 237 0.68 15.57 9.58
CA PRO A 237 0.76 16.49 10.71
C PRO A 237 1.82 16.03 11.73
N ALA A 238 2.40 17.00 12.45
CA ALA A 238 3.39 16.69 13.47
C ALA A 238 2.70 16.10 14.71
N PHE A 239 3.13 14.92 15.13
CA PHE A 239 2.79 14.32 16.42
C PHE A 239 3.97 13.52 16.97
N PRO A 240 4.04 13.30 18.29
CA PRO A 240 5.13 12.57 18.93
C PRO A 240 5.18 11.10 18.48
N GLY A 241 6.25 10.39 18.84
CA GLY A 241 6.37 8.97 18.55
C GLY A 241 5.34 8.14 19.31
N TYR A 242 4.76 7.17 18.61
CA TYR A 242 3.91 6.13 19.18
C TYR A 242 4.51 4.76 18.88
N VAL A 243 4.48 3.89 19.87
CA VAL A 243 4.77 2.48 19.69
C VAL A 243 3.55 1.82 19.09
N VAL A 244 3.72 1.15 17.96
CA VAL A 244 2.65 0.39 17.31
C VAL A 244 2.74 -1.06 17.77
N THR A 245 1.69 -1.57 18.37
CA THR A 245 1.60 -2.93 18.86
C THR A 245 0.36 -3.63 18.32
N GLU A 246 0.42 -4.97 18.25
CA GLU A 246 -0.73 -5.79 17.94
C GLU A 246 -1.36 -6.27 19.27
N ASP A 247 -2.63 -5.94 19.45
CA ASP A 247 -3.46 -6.57 20.47
C ASP A 247 -4.48 -7.49 19.77
N ARG A 248 -4.79 -8.63 20.38
CA ARG A 248 -5.76 -9.58 19.83
C ARG A 248 -7.08 -9.47 20.56
N VAL A 249 -7.96 -8.63 20.03
CA VAL A 249 -9.31 -8.54 20.53
C VAL A 249 -10.19 -9.56 19.79
N ALA A 250 -10.75 -10.52 20.52
CA ALA A 250 -11.62 -11.57 19.98
C ALA A 250 -11.04 -12.38 18.81
N GLY A 251 -9.68 -12.50 18.76
CA GLY A 251 -8.96 -13.26 17.73
C GLY A 251 -8.72 -12.53 16.41
N ALA A 252 -9.20 -11.29 16.28
CA ALA A 252 -8.81 -10.38 15.17
C ALA A 252 -7.60 -9.53 15.57
N PRO A 253 -6.67 -9.24 14.65
CA PRO A 253 -5.57 -8.32 14.93
C PRO A 253 -6.16 -6.92 15.16
N HIS A 254 -5.83 -6.34 16.29
CA HIS A 254 -6.17 -4.97 16.63
C HIS A 254 -4.87 -4.19 16.82
N VAL A 255 -4.68 -3.16 16.02
CA VAL A 255 -3.48 -2.32 16.09
C VAL A 255 -3.73 -1.19 17.07
N VAL A 256 -2.83 -1.04 18.02
CA VAL A 256 -2.90 -0.04 19.09
C VAL A 256 -1.70 0.88 19.01
N PHE A 257 -1.94 2.17 19.18
CA PHE A 257 -0.91 3.21 19.24
C PHE A 257 -0.72 3.66 20.67
N VAL A 258 0.39 3.26 21.28
CA VAL A 258 0.75 3.62 22.64
C VAL A 258 1.74 4.78 22.61
N PRO A 259 1.50 5.91 23.34
CA PRO A 259 2.46 6.99 23.42
C PRO A 259 3.83 6.46 23.87
N ARG A 260 4.90 6.86 23.17
CA ARG A 260 6.26 6.49 23.55
C ARG A 260 6.59 7.15 24.88
N PRO A 261 7.09 6.40 25.88
CA PRO A 261 7.62 7.00 27.11
C PRO A 261 8.73 7.99 26.77
N SER A 262 8.72 9.14 27.39
CA SER A 262 9.75 10.19 27.25
C SER A 262 11.08 9.75 27.85
#